data_edec366063571f3a6637291f3c9085bc
#
_entry.id   edec366063571f3a6637291f3c9085bc
#
_cell.length_a   1.000
_cell.length_b   1.000
_cell.length_c   1.000
_cell.angle_alpha   90.00
_cell.angle_beta   90.00
_cell.angle_gamma   90.00
#
_symmetry.space_group_name_H-M   'P 1'
#
loop_
_entity.id
_entity.type
_entity.pdbx_description
1 polymer ?
#
loop_
_entity_poly.entity_id
_entity_poly.type
_entity_poly.pdbx_seq_one_letter_code
_entity_poly.pdbx_strand_id
1 'polypeptide(L)'
;MMMRSPHKQNSQRYQIPTRLVQPLWLRGRESLVDNGLVYDPIAATACQRCHLAPDCISGDIDQKQLLHVTLTQLCDKQVHQFLDTHPDGWIVNVGAGLDTRFYRIDNGRCHWIELDVTENLVWRQKLFHRSERYLHQCGSVGEIDWLERLPIPEYAPVLILCEHALLDCDSIQASRFIRSLGLSFANASACLVLAGDKTCTPLGQKMGSGTYAHGFATPKQAVMNCLPWARKVTMASPLDSNCGRWKFWQRVLSKFTVLKQRFTPVVVQVHW
;
A
#
# COMPACT_ATOMS: atom_id res chain seq x y z
N MET A 1 4.60 41.00 -38.77
CA MET A 1 3.49 40.29 -38.11
C MET A 1 4.05 39.08 -37.42
N MET A 2 4.52 39.22 -36.15
CA MET A 2 5.15 38.17 -35.39
C MET A 2 4.10 37.28 -34.78
N MET A 3 4.01 36.02 -35.17
CA MET A 3 3.20 35.00 -34.53
C MET A 3 3.78 34.70 -33.14
N ARG A 4 3.00 35.04 -32.10
CA ARG A 4 3.29 34.67 -30.73
C ARG A 4 3.09 33.14 -30.58
N SER A 5 4.12 32.45 -30.09
CA SER A 5 4.05 31.05 -29.69
C SER A 5 2.96 30.85 -28.64
N PRO A 6 2.13 29.78 -28.76
CA PRO A 6 1.15 29.49 -27.71
C PRO A 6 1.85 29.00 -26.46
N HIS A 7 1.59 29.70 -25.40
CA HIS A 7 1.71 29.45 -24.00
C HIS A 7 2.31 28.12 -23.53
N LYS A 8 3.52 28.20 -22.98
CA LYS A 8 3.94 27.41 -21.83
C LYS A 8 3.02 27.78 -20.66
N GLN A 9 1.83 27.22 -20.61
CA GLN A 9 0.95 27.34 -19.46
C GLN A 9 1.17 26.18 -18.49
N ASN A 10 1.86 26.52 -17.38
CA ASN A 10 1.68 25.97 -16.04
C ASN A 10 1.71 24.45 -15.84
N SER A 11 2.90 23.84 -15.93
CA SER A 11 3.21 22.58 -15.25
C SER A 11 3.48 22.75 -13.73
N GLN A 12 3.18 23.91 -13.14
CA GLN A 12 3.52 24.26 -11.75
C GLN A 12 2.35 24.14 -10.75
N ARG A 13 1.21 23.57 -11.11
CA ARG A 13 0.06 23.62 -10.20
C ARG A 13 0.18 22.74 -8.95
N TYR A 14 0.90 21.63 -8.99
CA TYR A 14 1.07 20.75 -7.84
C TYR A 14 2.48 20.13 -7.82
N GLN A 15 3.40 20.70 -7.06
CA GLN A 15 4.70 20.05 -6.77
C GLN A 15 4.51 19.00 -5.67
N ILE A 16 3.75 17.96 -5.97
CA ILE A 16 3.54 16.86 -5.04
C ILE A 16 4.83 16.00 -5.02
N PRO A 17 5.35 15.63 -3.85
CA PRO A 17 6.54 14.78 -3.76
C PRO A 17 6.39 13.48 -4.56
N THR A 18 7.44 13.11 -5.33
CA THR A 18 7.47 11.92 -6.19
C THR A 18 7.06 10.65 -5.44
N ARG A 19 7.46 10.51 -4.16
CA ARG A 19 7.07 9.37 -3.32
C ARG A 19 5.54 9.20 -3.16
N LEU A 20 4.77 10.30 -3.22
CA LEU A 20 3.30 10.25 -3.15
C LEU A 20 2.69 10.03 -4.53
N VAL A 21 3.26 10.64 -5.56
CA VAL A 21 2.73 10.57 -6.93
C VAL A 21 2.98 9.20 -7.55
N GLN A 22 4.14 8.58 -7.30
CA GLN A 22 4.53 7.35 -7.98
C GLN A 22 3.54 6.20 -7.78
N PRO A 23 3.08 5.85 -6.56
CA PRO A 23 2.09 4.78 -6.36
C PRO A 23 0.76 5.07 -7.07
N LEU A 24 0.28 6.31 -6.99
CA LEU A 24 -0.93 6.75 -7.68
C LEU A 24 -0.78 6.61 -9.19
N TRP A 25 0.34 7.11 -9.74
CA TRP A 25 0.64 7.07 -11.17
C TRP A 25 0.74 5.64 -11.71
N LEU A 26 1.38 4.73 -10.96
CA LEU A 26 1.49 3.31 -11.36
C LEU A 26 0.12 2.64 -11.44
N ARG A 27 -0.81 2.92 -10.50
CA ARG A 27 -2.20 2.43 -10.57
C ARG A 27 -3.00 3.08 -11.69
N GLY A 28 -2.86 4.38 -11.89
CA GLY A 28 -3.49 5.09 -13.01
C GLY A 28 -3.04 4.54 -14.37
N ARG A 29 -1.75 4.27 -14.52
CA ARG A 29 -1.17 3.65 -15.71
C ARG A 29 -1.69 2.23 -15.92
N GLU A 30 -1.82 1.44 -14.87
CA GLU A 30 -2.36 0.08 -14.90
C GLU A 30 -3.82 0.04 -15.37
N SER A 31 -4.60 1.04 -14.99
CA SER A 31 -6.01 1.16 -15.39
C SER A 31 -6.23 1.32 -16.89
N LEU A 32 -5.16 1.66 -17.63
CA LEU A 32 -5.17 1.80 -19.09
C LEU A 32 -4.64 0.55 -19.81
N VAL A 33 -4.26 -0.49 -19.06
CA VAL A 33 -3.76 -1.75 -19.62
C VAL A 33 -4.94 -2.70 -19.85
N ASP A 34 -5.02 -3.30 -21.04
CA ASP A 34 -5.99 -4.34 -21.32
C ASP A 34 -5.82 -5.51 -20.33
N ASN A 35 -6.90 -5.88 -19.64
CA ASN A 35 -6.89 -6.87 -18.55
C ASN A 35 -5.92 -6.52 -17.41
N GLY A 36 -5.82 -5.23 -17.04
CA GLY A 36 -5.04 -4.76 -15.91
C GLY A 36 -5.46 -5.43 -14.59
N LEU A 37 -4.50 -5.59 -13.67
CA LEU A 37 -4.73 -6.24 -12.37
C LEU A 37 -5.52 -5.37 -11.40
N VAL A 38 -5.44 -4.05 -11.56
CA VAL A 38 -6.13 -3.05 -10.74
C VAL A 38 -6.76 -2.01 -11.66
N TYR A 39 -8.06 -1.80 -11.50
CA TYR A 39 -8.78 -0.73 -12.16
C TYR A 39 -9.00 0.43 -11.18
N ASP A 40 -8.31 1.54 -11.39
CA ASP A 40 -8.32 2.73 -10.54
C ASP A 40 -8.59 4.01 -11.37
N PRO A 41 -9.86 4.24 -11.75
CA PRO A 41 -10.23 5.38 -12.59
C PRO A 41 -9.97 6.72 -11.91
N ILE A 42 -10.00 6.76 -10.57
CA ILE A 42 -9.70 7.98 -9.81
C ILE A 42 -8.22 8.32 -9.95
N ALA A 43 -7.32 7.33 -9.81
CA ALA A 43 -5.89 7.53 -10.02
C ALA A 43 -5.59 7.97 -11.46
N ALA A 44 -6.19 7.31 -12.46
CA ALA A 44 -6.03 7.67 -13.87
C ALA A 44 -6.51 9.11 -14.14
N THR A 45 -7.69 9.47 -13.62
CA THR A 45 -8.26 10.82 -13.78
C THR A 45 -7.43 11.87 -13.06
N ALA A 46 -6.96 11.61 -11.83
CA ALA A 46 -6.11 12.54 -11.10
C ALA A 46 -4.78 12.78 -11.84
N CYS A 47 -4.15 11.73 -12.36
CA CYS A 47 -2.93 11.86 -13.16
C CYS A 47 -3.15 12.69 -14.42
N GLN A 48 -4.25 12.47 -15.14
CA GLN A 48 -4.55 13.22 -16.36
C GLN A 48 -4.91 14.68 -16.08
N ARG A 49 -5.86 14.95 -15.18
CA ARG A 49 -6.37 16.29 -14.91
C ARG A 49 -5.39 17.20 -14.18
N CYS A 50 -4.62 16.63 -13.27
CA CYS A 50 -3.63 17.36 -12.47
C CYS A 50 -2.22 17.28 -13.08
N HIS A 51 -2.06 16.61 -14.23
CA HIS A 51 -0.77 16.35 -14.88
C HIS A 51 0.26 15.75 -13.91
N LEU A 52 -0.21 14.82 -13.06
CA LEU A 52 0.64 14.17 -12.06
C LEU A 52 1.44 13.06 -12.74
N ALA A 53 2.75 13.24 -12.71
CA ALA A 53 3.71 12.21 -13.08
C ALA A 53 4.90 12.31 -12.14
N PRO A 54 5.57 11.20 -11.79
CA PRO A 54 6.80 11.27 -11.01
C PRO A 54 7.91 11.92 -11.85
N ASP A 55 8.74 12.74 -11.22
CA ASP A 55 9.86 13.43 -11.90
C ASP A 55 10.85 12.43 -12.49
N CYS A 56 11.08 11.33 -11.78
CA CYS A 56 11.88 10.21 -12.28
C CYS A 56 11.47 8.89 -11.62
N ILE A 57 11.58 7.82 -12.37
CA ILE A 57 11.48 6.46 -11.85
C ILE A 57 12.73 5.71 -12.30
N SER A 58 13.55 5.31 -11.33
CA SER A 58 14.76 4.52 -11.62
C SER A 58 14.41 3.08 -11.98
N GLY A 59 15.16 2.46 -12.90
CA GLY A 59 15.02 1.05 -13.27
C GLY A 59 13.85 0.75 -14.22
N ASP A 60 13.45 -0.52 -14.29
CA ASP A 60 12.40 -1.03 -15.18
C ASP A 60 11.01 -0.65 -14.65
N ILE A 61 10.40 0.34 -15.30
CA ILE A 61 9.08 0.88 -14.91
C ILE A 61 7.99 -0.19 -14.98
N ASP A 62 8.02 -1.05 -16.00
CA ASP A 62 6.98 -2.06 -16.18
C ASP A 62 7.05 -3.14 -15.09
N GLN A 63 8.26 -3.50 -14.65
CA GLN A 63 8.45 -4.40 -13.52
C GLN A 63 8.03 -3.77 -12.19
N LYS A 64 8.33 -2.49 -11.99
CA LYS A 64 7.86 -1.75 -10.80
C LYS A 64 6.35 -1.62 -10.77
N GLN A 65 5.73 -1.31 -11.92
CA GLN A 65 4.29 -1.26 -12.04
C GLN A 65 3.68 -2.62 -11.70
N LEU A 66 4.17 -3.69 -12.32
CA LEU A 66 3.65 -5.02 -12.12
C LEU A 66 3.75 -5.46 -10.66
N LEU A 67 4.90 -5.25 -10.01
CA LEU A 67 5.09 -5.57 -8.60
C LEU A 67 4.13 -4.75 -7.72
N HIS A 68 4.06 -3.43 -7.93
CA HIS A 68 3.20 -2.53 -7.17
C HIS A 68 1.72 -2.93 -7.27
N VAL A 69 1.19 -3.07 -8.49
CA VAL A 69 -0.23 -3.37 -8.67
C VAL A 69 -0.61 -4.77 -8.22
N THR A 70 0.33 -5.72 -8.26
CA THR A 70 0.08 -7.05 -7.70
C THR A 70 -0.01 -7.01 -6.18
N LEU A 71 0.85 -6.23 -5.51
CA LEU A 71 0.73 -5.99 -4.06
C LEU A 71 -0.59 -5.30 -3.72
N THR A 72 -0.95 -4.25 -4.46
CA THR A 72 -2.24 -3.56 -4.31
C THR A 72 -3.42 -4.52 -4.46
N GLN A 73 -3.42 -5.38 -5.50
CA GLN A 73 -4.47 -6.39 -5.71
C GLN A 73 -4.57 -7.38 -4.54
N LEU A 74 -3.43 -7.81 -4.00
CA LEU A 74 -3.41 -8.71 -2.83
C LEU A 74 -3.99 -8.00 -1.59
N CYS A 75 -3.65 -6.73 -1.37
CA CYS A 75 -4.21 -5.92 -0.28
C CYS A 75 -5.72 -5.68 -0.48
N ASP A 76 -6.16 -5.32 -1.70
CA ASP A 76 -7.57 -5.13 -2.04
C ASP A 76 -8.39 -6.39 -1.73
N LYS A 77 -7.85 -7.56 -2.08
CA LYS A 77 -8.48 -8.85 -1.75
C LYS A 77 -8.67 -9.04 -0.25
N GLN A 78 -7.71 -8.62 0.57
CA GLN A 78 -7.84 -8.74 2.03
C GLN A 78 -8.91 -7.79 2.57
N VAL A 79 -9.00 -6.57 2.03
CA VAL A 79 -10.04 -5.61 2.41
C VAL A 79 -11.42 -6.14 2.03
N HIS A 80 -11.59 -6.68 0.82
CA HIS A 80 -12.86 -7.29 0.40
C HIS A 80 -13.26 -8.44 1.32
N GLN A 81 -12.34 -9.38 1.60
CA GLN A 81 -12.61 -10.51 2.51
C GLN A 81 -13.00 -10.06 3.92
N PHE A 82 -12.40 -8.98 4.42
CA PHE A 82 -12.79 -8.39 5.70
C PHE A 82 -14.19 -7.80 5.63
N LEU A 83 -14.51 -7.02 4.60
CA LEU A 83 -15.83 -6.39 4.43
C LEU A 83 -16.95 -7.38 4.10
N ASP A 84 -16.66 -8.53 3.50
CA ASP A 84 -17.62 -9.62 3.29
C ASP A 84 -18.13 -10.17 4.62
N THR A 85 -17.27 -10.19 5.65
CA THR A 85 -17.63 -10.66 7.00
C THR A 85 -18.05 -9.54 7.95
N HIS A 86 -17.54 -8.33 7.72
CA HIS A 86 -17.78 -7.14 8.55
C HIS A 86 -18.14 -5.92 7.68
N PRO A 87 -19.36 -5.88 7.10
CA PRO A 87 -19.72 -4.82 6.13
C PRO A 87 -19.67 -3.40 6.72
N ASP A 88 -19.90 -3.24 8.03
CA ASP A 88 -19.81 -1.97 8.76
C ASP A 88 -18.45 -1.80 9.49
N GLY A 89 -17.46 -2.64 9.15
CA GLY A 89 -16.15 -2.65 9.78
C GLY A 89 -15.35 -1.38 9.52
N TRP A 90 -14.33 -1.17 10.34
CA TRP A 90 -13.40 -0.05 10.26
C TRP A 90 -12.12 -0.47 9.55
N ILE A 91 -11.72 0.29 8.54
CA ILE A 91 -10.43 0.15 7.87
C ILE A 91 -9.54 1.33 8.25
N VAL A 92 -8.35 1.07 8.78
CA VAL A 92 -7.32 2.09 9.06
C VAL A 92 -6.17 1.87 8.09
N ASN A 93 -6.06 2.73 7.08
CA ASN A 93 -5.01 2.69 6.06
C ASN A 93 -3.83 3.55 6.51
N VAL A 94 -2.76 2.91 6.98
CA VAL A 94 -1.59 3.57 7.57
C VAL A 94 -0.54 3.88 6.52
N GLY A 95 -0.10 5.15 6.49
CA GLY A 95 0.78 5.65 5.44
C GLY A 95 0.04 5.77 4.11
N ALA A 96 -1.17 6.29 4.17
CA ALA A 96 -2.13 6.31 3.08
C ALA A 96 -1.67 7.05 1.82
N GLY A 97 -0.79 8.04 1.95
CA GLY A 97 -0.31 8.84 0.82
C GLY A 97 -1.44 9.36 -0.05
N LEU A 98 -1.42 9.01 -1.33
CA LEU A 98 -2.50 9.29 -2.29
C LEU A 98 -3.21 8.00 -2.72
N ASP A 99 -3.41 7.07 -1.79
CA ASP A 99 -4.21 5.87 -2.06
C ASP A 99 -5.67 6.22 -2.33
N THR A 100 -6.25 5.58 -3.31
CA THR A 100 -7.62 5.77 -3.82
C THR A 100 -8.48 4.54 -3.53
N ARG A 101 -7.98 3.63 -2.69
CA ARG A 101 -8.63 2.34 -2.41
C ARG A 101 -10.05 2.48 -1.89
N PHE A 102 -10.31 3.46 -1.01
CA PHE A 102 -11.66 3.75 -0.54
C PHE A 102 -12.66 3.84 -1.70
N TYR A 103 -12.33 4.60 -2.75
CA TYR A 103 -13.23 4.81 -3.89
C TYR A 103 -13.45 3.56 -4.75
N ARG A 104 -12.58 2.55 -4.64
CA ARG A 104 -12.71 1.29 -5.38
C ARG A 104 -13.47 0.22 -4.59
N ILE A 105 -13.43 0.30 -3.25
CA ILE A 105 -13.84 -0.81 -2.36
C ILE A 105 -15.03 -0.42 -1.47
N ASP A 106 -15.34 0.87 -1.32
CA ASP A 106 -16.44 1.32 -0.44
C ASP A 106 -17.75 0.60 -0.77
N ASN A 107 -18.30 -0.09 0.21
CA ASN A 107 -19.57 -0.79 0.13
C ASN A 107 -20.77 0.05 0.59
N GLY A 108 -20.57 1.36 0.84
CA GLY A 108 -21.57 2.29 1.35
C GLY A 108 -21.84 2.19 2.85
N ARG A 109 -21.20 1.26 3.58
CA ARG A 109 -21.42 0.98 5.01
C ARG A 109 -20.15 1.06 5.85
N CYS A 110 -19.01 0.63 5.31
CA CYS A 110 -17.74 0.61 6.02
C CYS A 110 -17.27 2.01 6.44
N HIS A 111 -16.47 2.05 7.49
CA HIS A 111 -15.79 3.25 7.96
C HIS A 111 -14.33 3.18 7.56
N TRP A 112 -13.78 4.29 7.11
CA TRP A 112 -12.43 4.34 6.57
C TRP A 112 -11.63 5.50 7.15
N ILE A 113 -10.44 5.22 7.65
CA ILE A 113 -9.51 6.23 8.15
C ILE A 113 -8.23 6.15 7.33
N GLU A 114 -7.92 7.24 6.64
CA GLU A 114 -6.63 7.44 6.00
C GLU A 114 -5.70 8.12 6.98
N LEU A 115 -4.69 7.38 7.43
CA LEU A 115 -3.73 7.85 8.41
C LEU A 115 -2.39 8.10 7.76
N ASP A 116 -1.86 9.31 7.91
CA ASP A 116 -0.55 9.69 7.39
C ASP A 116 0.00 10.89 8.17
N VAL A 117 1.26 11.22 7.93
CA VAL A 117 1.89 12.44 8.47
C VAL A 117 1.24 13.70 7.89
N THR A 118 1.29 14.78 8.64
CA THR A 118 0.64 16.06 8.29
C THR A 118 1.02 16.54 6.89
N GLU A 119 2.29 16.42 6.52
CA GLU A 119 2.83 16.85 5.23
C GLU A 119 2.18 16.12 4.05
N ASN A 120 1.87 14.84 4.21
CA ASN A 120 1.21 14.03 3.19
C ASN A 120 -0.30 14.33 3.15
N LEU A 121 -0.93 14.50 4.31
CA LEU A 121 -2.35 14.82 4.44
C LEU A 121 -2.72 16.14 3.78
N VAL A 122 -1.83 17.15 3.80
CA VAL A 122 -2.05 18.43 3.08
C VAL A 122 -2.27 18.19 1.58
N TRP A 123 -1.51 17.27 0.97
CA TRP A 123 -1.69 16.93 -0.43
C TRP A 123 -2.94 16.09 -0.68
N ARG A 124 -3.21 15.14 0.21
CA ARG A 124 -4.41 14.31 0.13
C ARG A 124 -5.68 15.14 0.17
N GLN A 125 -5.77 16.09 1.10
CA GLN A 125 -6.94 16.97 1.28
C GLN A 125 -7.22 17.89 0.09
N LYS A 126 -6.22 18.17 -0.74
CA LYS A 126 -6.40 18.93 -1.99
C LYS A 126 -7.05 18.11 -3.10
N LEU A 127 -6.93 16.79 -3.05
CA LEU A 127 -7.40 15.88 -4.10
C LEU A 127 -8.66 15.10 -3.69
N PHE A 128 -8.83 14.82 -2.38
CA PHE A 128 -9.87 13.95 -1.87
C PHE A 128 -10.62 14.60 -0.70
N HIS A 129 -11.94 14.48 -0.73
CA HIS A 129 -12.80 15.07 0.29
C HIS A 129 -13.15 14.05 1.38
N ARG A 130 -13.24 14.53 2.62
CA ARG A 130 -13.72 13.76 3.76
C ARG A 130 -15.23 13.57 3.71
N SER A 131 -15.73 12.55 4.37
CA SER A 131 -17.15 12.34 4.67
C SER A 131 -17.31 11.77 6.07
N GLU A 132 -18.53 11.52 6.53
CA GLU A 132 -18.80 10.92 7.84
C GLU A 132 -18.15 9.54 7.99
N ARG A 133 -18.05 8.77 6.89
CA ARG A 133 -17.44 7.43 6.87
C ARG A 133 -16.01 7.40 6.33
N TYR A 134 -15.50 8.53 5.83
CA TYR A 134 -14.18 8.64 5.24
C TYR A 134 -13.38 9.76 5.89
N LEU A 135 -12.50 9.38 6.80
CA LEU A 135 -11.78 10.29 7.68
C LEU A 135 -10.30 10.39 7.30
N HIS A 136 -9.67 11.49 7.63
CA HIS A 136 -8.23 11.68 7.54
C HIS A 136 -7.68 11.99 8.95
N GLN A 137 -6.72 11.20 9.40
CA GLN A 137 -6.12 11.27 10.74
C GLN A 137 -4.60 11.43 10.64
N CYS A 138 -4.03 12.32 11.45
CA CYS A 138 -2.58 12.45 11.55
C CYS A 138 -2.00 11.32 12.39
N GLY A 139 -0.93 10.68 11.89
CA GLY A 139 -0.20 9.64 12.59
C GLY A 139 0.84 8.98 11.70
N SER A 140 1.70 8.16 12.28
CA SER A 140 2.76 7.44 11.56
C SER A 140 3.03 6.08 12.18
N VAL A 141 3.81 5.25 11.48
CA VAL A 141 4.31 3.97 12.02
C VAL A 141 5.27 4.20 13.19
N GLY A 142 6.02 5.30 13.17
CA GLY A 142 7.02 5.62 14.20
C GLY A 142 6.42 6.17 15.51
N GLU A 143 5.30 6.89 15.40
CA GLU A 143 4.58 7.51 16.53
C GLU A 143 3.20 6.85 16.61
N ILE A 144 2.97 6.08 17.66
CA ILE A 144 1.80 5.21 17.80
C ILE A 144 0.70 5.76 18.72
N ASP A 145 0.86 6.97 19.25
CA ASP A 145 -0.11 7.65 20.11
C ASP A 145 -1.47 7.92 19.43
N TRP A 146 -1.52 7.90 18.10
CA TRP A 146 -2.75 8.00 17.33
C TRP A 146 -3.70 6.81 17.56
N LEU A 147 -3.17 5.65 17.99
CA LEU A 147 -3.99 4.45 18.27
C LEU A 147 -5.07 4.73 19.32
N GLU A 148 -4.76 5.55 20.32
CA GLU A 148 -5.70 5.94 21.39
C GLU A 148 -6.69 7.03 20.95
N ARG A 149 -6.40 7.72 19.85
CA ARG A 149 -7.23 8.83 19.33
C ARG A 149 -8.16 8.47 18.19
N LEU A 150 -8.18 7.20 17.78
CA LEU A 150 -9.07 6.77 16.73
C LEU A 150 -10.53 6.78 17.19
N PRO A 151 -11.46 7.30 16.39
CA PRO A 151 -12.88 7.34 16.72
C PRO A 151 -13.57 5.97 16.50
N ILE A 152 -12.89 4.88 16.83
CA ILE A 152 -13.36 3.52 16.61
C ILE A 152 -14.06 3.04 17.87
N PRO A 153 -15.32 2.55 17.78
CA PRO A 153 -16.01 1.95 18.94
C PRO A 153 -15.24 0.73 19.48
N GLU A 154 -15.27 0.53 20.80
CA GLU A 154 -14.43 -0.44 21.51
C GLU A 154 -14.45 -1.87 20.95
N TYR A 155 -15.59 -2.34 20.48
CA TYR A 155 -15.71 -3.72 19.96
C TYR A 155 -15.94 -3.78 18.45
N ALA A 156 -15.75 -2.66 17.76
CA ALA A 156 -15.94 -2.64 16.31
C ALA A 156 -14.87 -3.52 15.62
N PRO A 157 -15.25 -4.28 14.58
CA PRO A 157 -14.28 -5.00 13.75
C PRO A 157 -13.34 -4.02 13.07
N VAL A 158 -12.02 -4.27 13.17
CA VAL A 158 -10.99 -3.40 12.63
C VAL A 158 -10.04 -4.18 11.72
N LEU A 159 -9.77 -3.61 10.54
CA LEU A 159 -8.67 -4.01 9.67
C LEU A 159 -7.64 -2.88 9.58
N ILE A 160 -6.42 -3.15 10.02
CA ILE A 160 -5.28 -2.26 9.81
C ILE A 160 -4.61 -2.62 8.49
N LEU A 161 -4.54 -1.69 7.58
CA LEU A 161 -3.84 -1.84 6.30
C LEU A 161 -2.57 -1.01 6.31
N CYS A 162 -1.43 -1.61 6.00
CA CYS A 162 -0.16 -0.90 5.83
C CYS A 162 0.60 -1.47 4.63
N GLU A 163 0.42 -0.84 3.46
CA GLU A 163 1.00 -1.31 2.20
C GLU A 163 2.42 -0.80 1.97
N HIS A 164 2.70 0.48 2.25
CA HIS A 164 4.00 1.08 1.93
C HIS A 164 4.78 1.56 3.15
N ALA A 165 4.10 2.14 4.14
CA ALA A 165 4.79 2.85 5.22
C ALA A 165 5.74 1.95 6.04
N LEU A 166 5.44 0.66 6.19
CA LEU A 166 6.36 -0.27 6.86
C LEU A 166 7.65 -0.47 6.09
N LEU A 167 7.64 -0.39 4.76
CA LEU A 167 8.83 -0.60 3.93
C LEU A 167 9.92 0.47 4.15
N ASP A 168 9.52 1.65 4.65
CA ASP A 168 10.40 2.77 4.97
C ASP A 168 10.91 2.72 6.43
N CYS A 169 10.46 1.75 7.23
CA CYS A 169 10.85 1.56 8.63
C CYS A 169 11.91 0.48 8.77
N ASP A 170 12.82 0.63 9.72
CA ASP A 170 13.73 -0.45 10.09
C ASP A 170 12.98 -1.64 10.75
N SER A 171 13.67 -2.76 10.93
CA SER A 171 13.05 -3.98 11.48
C SER A 171 12.58 -3.83 12.94
N ILE A 172 13.21 -2.94 13.71
CA ILE A 172 12.84 -2.68 15.11
C ILE A 172 11.56 -1.86 15.16
N GLN A 173 11.49 -0.79 14.37
CA GLN A 173 10.30 0.06 14.23
C GLN A 173 9.11 -0.73 13.71
N ALA A 174 9.31 -1.54 12.65
CA ALA A 174 8.26 -2.40 12.09
C ALA A 174 7.74 -3.40 13.14
N SER A 175 8.64 -4.06 13.88
CA SER A 175 8.27 -5.02 14.94
C SER A 175 7.55 -4.35 16.12
N ARG A 176 8.01 -3.15 16.52
CA ARG A 176 7.36 -2.34 17.57
C ARG A 176 5.94 -1.95 17.16
N PHE A 177 5.77 -1.47 15.94
CA PHE A 177 4.46 -1.10 15.40
C PHE A 177 3.48 -2.29 15.40
N ILE A 178 3.90 -3.45 14.84
CA ILE A 178 3.08 -4.65 14.78
C ILE A 178 2.64 -5.09 16.18
N ARG A 179 3.56 -5.07 17.15
CA ARG A 179 3.24 -5.41 18.56
C ARG A 179 2.26 -4.43 19.17
N SER A 180 2.41 -3.14 18.90
CA SER A 180 1.50 -2.11 19.43
C SER A 180 0.09 -2.27 18.89
N LEU A 181 -0.09 -2.64 17.62
CA LEU A 181 -1.42 -2.96 17.07
C LEU A 181 -2.11 -4.08 17.88
N GLY A 182 -1.38 -5.16 18.17
CA GLY A 182 -1.92 -6.29 18.93
C GLY A 182 -2.24 -5.97 20.38
N LEU A 183 -1.60 -4.95 20.97
CA LEU A 183 -1.89 -4.47 22.33
C LEU A 183 -3.06 -3.49 22.37
N SER A 184 -3.28 -2.71 21.30
CA SER A 184 -4.32 -1.68 21.23
C SER A 184 -5.69 -2.21 20.82
N PHE A 185 -5.74 -3.30 20.05
CA PHE A 185 -6.99 -3.87 19.56
C PHE A 185 -7.13 -5.32 20.04
N ALA A 186 -8.19 -5.61 20.79
CA ALA A 186 -8.42 -6.95 21.35
C ALA A 186 -8.83 -8.01 20.31
N ASN A 187 -9.42 -7.58 19.19
CA ASN A 187 -9.92 -8.49 18.13
C ASN A 187 -9.87 -7.76 16.79
N ALA A 188 -8.73 -7.81 16.14
CA ALA A 188 -8.52 -7.12 14.88
C ALA A 188 -7.79 -7.98 13.85
N SER A 189 -7.74 -7.48 12.63
CA SER A 189 -6.94 -8.01 11.55
C SER A 189 -5.95 -6.97 11.07
N ALA A 190 -4.80 -7.40 10.58
CA ALA A 190 -3.89 -6.52 9.85
C ALA A 190 -3.45 -7.14 8.53
N CYS A 191 -3.33 -6.29 7.52
CA CYS A 191 -2.76 -6.58 6.22
C CYS A 191 -1.49 -5.73 6.07
N LEU A 192 -0.34 -6.37 6.16
CA LEU A 192 0.96 -5.72 6.25
C LEU A 192 1.84 -6.13 5.08
N VAL A 193 2.45 -5.16 4.40
CA VAL A 193 3.47 -5.45 3.39
C VAL A 193 4.86 -5.34 4.03
N LEU A 194 5.61 -6.44 3.97
CA LEU A 194 6.94 -6.54 4.55
C LEU A 194 7.97 -6.92 3.48
N ALA A 195 9.15 -6.32 3.56
CA ALA A 195 10.23 -6.60 2.62
C ALA A 195 10.96 -7.92 2.97
N GLY A 196 11.32 -8.68 1.94
CA GLY A 196 12.26 -9.77 2.06
C GLY A 196 13.71 -9.28 2.20
N ASP A 197 14.58 -10.06 2.82
CA ASP A 197 15.98 -9.68 3.11
C ASP A 197 16.90 -9.57 1.88
N LYS A 198 16.42 -9.98 0.70
CA LYS A 198 17.15 -9.91 -0.57
C LYS A 198 16.54 -8.93 -1.59
N THR A 199 15.55 -8.13 -1.17
CA THR A 199 14.90 -7.14 -2.06
C THR A 199 15.88 -6.11 -2.61
N CYS A 200 16.86 -5.66 -1.82
CA CYS A 200 17.87 -4.66 -2.23
C CYS A 200 18.99 -5.25 -3.12
N THR A 201 19.03 -6.58 -3.33
CA THR A 201 20.01 -7.20 -4.23
C THR A 201 19.70 -6.90 -5.70
N PRO A 202 20.67 -7.04 -6.63
CA PRO A 202 20.42 -6.86 -8.06
C PRO A 202 19.27 -7.72 -8.59
N LEU A 203 19.09 -8.92 -8.04
CA LEU A 203 17.98 -9.80 -8.42
C LEU A 203 16.64 -9.26 -7.90
N GLY A 204 16.58 -8.80 -6.65
CA GLY A 204 15.39 -8.15 -6.10
C GLY A 204 14.98 -6.90 -6.89
N GLN A 205 15.95 -6.07 -7.26
CA GLN A 205 15.69 -4.89 -8.09
C GLN A 205 15.17 -5.25 -9.49
N LYS A 206 15.67 -6.33 -10.10
CA LYS A 206 15.11 -6.89 -11.36
C LYS A 206 13.68 -7.39 -11.20
N MET A 207 13.22 -7.66 -9.98
CA MET A 207 11.83 -7.99 -9.67
C MET A 207 10.92 -6.76 -9.56
N GLY A 208 11.46 -5.55 -9.64
CA GLY A 208 10.76 -4.28 -9.41
C GLY A 208 10.79 -3.82 -7.96
N SER A 209 11.48 -4.53 -7.05
CA SER A 209 11.62 -4.14 -5.65
C SER A 209 12.39 -2.83 -5.52
N GLY A 210 12.00 -2.03 -4.52
CA GLY A 210 12.69 -0.80 -4.15
C GLY A 210 13.85 -1.05 -3.16
N THR A 211 14.44 0.05 -2.73
CA THR A 211 15.35 0.06 -1.58
C THR A 211 14.48 0.25 -0.33
N TYR A 212 14.40 -0.76 0.51
CA TYR A 212 13.61 -0.77 1.73
C TYR A 212 14.50 -0.70 2.96
N ALA A 213 13.98 -0.13 4.05
CA ALA A 213 14.76 0.09 5.28
C ALA A 213 14.93 -1.20 6.11
N HIS A 214 14.08 -2.22 5.87
CA HIS A 214 14.22 -3.54 6.51
C HIS A 214 14.21 -4.67 5.50
N GLY A 215 14.51 -5.88 5.97
CA GLY A 215 14.32 -7.12 5.23
C GLY A 215 14.26 -8.32 6.16
N PHE A 216 13.20 -9.12 6.04
CA PHE A 216 13.01 -10.34 6.81
C PHE A 216 13.23 -11.56 5.91
N ALA A 217 14.09 -12.51 6.37
CA ALA A 217 14.25 -13.79 5.67
C ALA A 217 12.96 -14.63 5.70
N THR A 218 12.17 -14.47 6.77
CA THR A 218 10.88 -15.13 6.99
C THR A 218 9.85 -14.13 7.51
N PRO A 219 9.24 -13.29 6.63
CA PRO A 219 8.33 -12.22 7.06
C PRO A 219 7.13 -12.71 7.89
N LYS A 220 6.56 -13.86 7.53
CA LYS A 220 5.49 -14.49 8.31
C LYS A 220 5.92 -14.79 9.75
N GLN A 221 7.11 -15.36 9.94
CA GLN A 221 7.63 -15.67 11.27
C GLN A 221 7.92 -14.39 12.08
N ALA A 222 8.39 -13.33 11.41
CA ALA A 222 8.61 -12.04 12.05
C ALA A 222 7.30 -11.50 12.68
N VAL A 223 6.19 -11.57 11.95
CA VAL A 223 4.87 -11.17 12.47
C VAL A 223 4.41 -12.09 13.63
N MET A 224 4.59 -13.41 13.49
CA MET A 224 4.24 -14.36 14.56
C MET A 224 5.03 -14.11 15.84
N ASN A 225 6.29 -13.70 15.73
CA ASN A 225 7.12 -13.34 16.88
C ASN A 225 6.65 -12.04 17.57
N CYS A 226 6.05 -11.12 16.81
CA CYS A 226 5.47 -9.89 17.36
C CYS A 226 4.12 -10.13 18.03
N LEU A 227 3.32 -11.05 17.48
CA LEU A 227 1.96 -11.39 17.91
C LEU A 227 1.84 -12.90 18.19
N PRO A 228 2.45 -13.42 19.26
CA PRO A 228 2.45 -14.85 19.55
C PRO A 228 1.05 -15.41 19.86
N TRP A 229 0.09 -14.55 20.19
CA TRP A 229 -1.33 -14.90 20.41
C TRP A 229 -2.18 -14.83 19.14
N ALA A 230 -1.59 -14.53 17.98
CA ALA A 230 -2.35 -14.47 16.74
C ALA A 230 -3.01 -15.81 16.42
N ARG A 231 -4.32 -15.76 16.10
CA ARG A 231 -5.12 -16.94 15.76
C ARG A 231 -4.83 -17.48 14.38
N LYS A 232 -4.50 -16.57 13.44
CA LYS A 232 -4.24 -16.94 12.04
C LYS A 232 -3.22 -15.97 11.43
N VAL A 233 -2.18 -16.53 10.80
CA VAL A 233 -1.22 -15.75 10.01
C VAL A 233 -1.07 -16.40 8.65
N THR A 234 -1.36 -15.66 7.59
CA THR A 234 -1.16 -16.09 6.19
C THR A 234 -0.21 -15.14 5.49
N MET A 235 0.38 -15.58 4.40
CA MET A 235 1.29 -14.78 3.60
C MET A 235 1.05 -15.07 2.13
N ALA A 236 1.07 -14.02 1.30
CA ALA A 236 0.98 -14.10 -0.15
C ALA A 236 2.14 -13.33 -0.79
N SER A 237 2.75 -13.91 -1.80
CA SER A 237 3.78 -13.26 -2.60
C SER A 237 3.14 -12.70 -3.89
N PRO A 238 3.61 -11.56 -4.40
CA PRO A 238 3.21 -11.05 -5.71
C PRO A 238 3.40 -12.08 -6.82
N LEU A 239 4.41 -12.92 -6.70
CA LEU A 239 4.70 -13.99 -7.66
C LEU A 239 3.70 -15.16 -7.64
N ASP A 240 2.78 -15.19 -6.66
CA ASP A 240 1.70 -16.17 -6.61
C ASP A 240 0.55 -15.81 -7.56
N SER A 241 0.52 -14.57 -8.06
CA SER A 241 -0.48 -14.17 -9.04
C SER A 241 -0.19 -14.83 -10.39
N ASN A 242 -1.23 -15.43 -10.98
CA ASN A 242 -1.17 -16.08 -12.30
C ASN A 242 -1.12 -15.05 -13.46
N CYS A 243 -0.39 -13.97 -13.28
CA CYS A 243 -0.23 -12.94 -14.28
C CYS A 243 0.79 -13.36 -15.33
N GLY A 244 0.37 -13.53 -16.58
CA GLY A 244 1.26 -13.87 -17.72
C GLY A 244 2.37 -12.83 -17.98
N ARG A 245 2.31 -11.66 -17.34
CA ARG A 245 3.28 -10.56 -17.46
C ARG A 245 4.61 -10.82 -16.72
N TRP A 246 4.64 -11.80 -15.78
CA TRP A 246 5.90 -12.21 -15.13
C TRP A 246 6.84 -12.86 -16.15
N LYS A 247 8.11 -12.47 -16.18
CA LYS A 247 9.15 -13.06 -17.01
C LYS A 247 9.32 -14.56 -16.66
N PHE A 248 9.80 -15.36 -17.60
CA PHE A 248 9.94 -16.81 -17.42
C PHE A 248 10.68 -17.19 -16.12
N TRP A 249 11.82 -16.56 -15.85
CA TRP A 249 12.61 -16.83 -14.66
C TRP A 249 11.90 -16.45 -13.35
N GLN A 250 11.02 -15.41 -13.37
CA GLN A 250 10.18 -15.02 -12.23
C GLN A 250 9.12 -16.09 -11.95
N ARG A 251 8.53 -16.65 -13.00
CA ARG A 251 7.60 -17.78 -12.90
C ARG A 251 8.28 -19.05 -12.38
N VAL A 252 9.55 -19.28 -12.74
CA VAL A 252 10.35 -20.35 -12.13
C VAL A 252 10.59 -20.10 -10.64
N LEU A 253 11.00 -18.86 -10.28
CA LEU A 253 11.23 -18.48 -8.88
C LEU A 253 9.95 -18.60 -8.03
N SER A 254 8.77 -18.35 -8.60
CA SER A 254 7.48 -18.46 -7.87
C SER A 254 7.23 -19.85 -7.28
N LYS A 255 7.83 -20.90 -7.88
CA LYS A 255 7.71 -22.30 -7.39
C LYS A 255 8.49 -22.55 -6.10
N PHE A 256 9.44 -21.68 -5.75
CA PHE A 256 10.28 -21.82 -4.57
C PHE A 256 9.81 -20.89 -3.44
N THR A 257 8.91 -21.39 -2.59
CA THR A 257 8.23 -20.61 -1.56
C THR A 257 9.19 -19.85 -0.66
N VAL A 258 10.29 -20.48 -0.21
CA VAL A 258 11.28 -19.83 0.67
C VAL A 258 12.07 -18.75 -0.06
N LEU A 259 12.35 -18.93 -1.35
CA LEU A 259 13.16 -17.97 -2.11
C LEU A 259 12.34 -16.74 -2.53
N LYS A 260 11.13 -16.93 -3.05
CA LYS A 260 10.31 -15.81 -3.57
C LYS A 260 10.04 -14.74 -2.52
N GLN A 261 9.77 -15.13 -1.26
CA GLN A 261 9.52 -14.20 -0.15
C GLN A 261 10.74 -13.36 0.26
N ARG A 262 11.95 -13.76 -0.14
CA ARG A 262 13.19 -13.06 0.17
C ARG A 262 13.51 -11.96 -0.83
N PHE A 263 13.10 -12.11 -2.10
CA PHE A 263 13.45 -11.21 -3.20
C PHE A 263 12.37 -10.17 -3.52
N THR A 264 11.14 -10.34 -3.00
CA THR A 264 10.04 -9.39 -3.19
C THR A 264 9.43 -9.00 -1.84
N PRO A 265 8.78 -7.85 -1.72
CA PRO A 265 7.84 -7.62 -0.65
C PRO A 265 6.73 -8.66 -0.70
N VAL A 266 6.17 -8.99 0.46
CA VAL A 266 5.07 -9.94 0.61
C VAL A 266 3.96 -9.33 1.46
N VAL A 267 2.74 -9.75 1.20
CA VAL A 267 1.58 -9.38 2.01
C VAL A 267 1.41 -10.41 3.12
N VAL A 268 1.52 -9.99 4.36
CA VAL A 268 1.25 -10.81 5.54
C VAL A 268 -0.07 -10.36 6.14
N GLN A 269 -1.02 -11.28 6.20
CA GLN A 269 -2.29 -11.08 6.90
C GLN A 269 -2.22 -11.77 8.25
N VAL A 270 -2.61 -11.07 9.28
CA VAL A 270 -2.69 -11.60 10.65
C VAL A 270 -4.04 -11.25 11.27
N HIS A 271 -4.57 -12.17 12.06
CA HIS A 271 -5.80 -11.99 12.83
C HIS A 271 -5.54 -12.48 14.27
N TRP A 272 -5.94 -11.68 15.27
CA TRP A 272 -5.74 -11.96 16.69
C TRP A 272 -6.99 -11.69 17.53
#